data_afd0f78801b2fcf98b82d479604a294c
#
_entry.id   afd0f78801b2fcf98b82d479604a294c
#
_cell.length_a   1.000
_cell.length_b   1.000
_cell.length_c   1.000
_cell.angle_alpha   90.00
_cell.angle_beta   90.00
_cell.angle_gamma   90.00
#
_symmetry.space_group_name_H-M   'P 1'
#
loop_
_entity.id
_entity.type
_entity.pdbx_description
1 polymer ?
#
loop_
_entity_poly.entity_id
_entity_poly.type
_entity_poly.pdbx_seq_one_letter_code
_entity_poly.pdbx_strand_id
1 'polypeptide(L)'
;MTIQLSARRELFVAHHLIDAMTDARLRLHPPERKNVVFSAAEPLENACTGCFNVVQHNNRVLIYYRGYHPVGFDLPAGWEQSQTANLLTSADGIHFERPSLGLVEADGSRDNNILLRGYVGHNFCVCVDPQAPPEQRFKAVGGSSKNNLQGFSSPDGLQWTPVSEGPLDISGAFDSVNVPLWDPHAGCYRLFSRYLDETTGTGIRAIQSCTSDDLSLIHI
;
A
#
# COMPACT_ATOMS: atom_id res chain seq x y z
N MET A 1 -16.25 20.67 -26.47
CA MET A 1 -16.89 19.70 -25.57
C MET A 1 -16.83 20.27 -24.18
N THR A 2 -17.94 20.40 -23.46
CA THR A 2 -17.94 20.96 -22.10
C THR A 2 -17.71 19.83 -21.10
N ILE A 3 -16.70 19.97 -20.24
CA ILE A 3 -16.42 19.00 -19.17
C ILE A 3 -17.16 19.46 -17.92
N GLN A 4 -17.98 18.61 -17.34
CA GLN A 4 -18.70 18.87 -16.09
C GLN A 4 -17.80 18.48 -14.91
N LEU A 5 -17.32 19.43 -14.14
CA LEU A 5 -16.43 19.21 -12.99
C LEU A 5 -17.19 18.90 -11.69
N SER A 6 -18.46 19.37 -11.57
CA SER A 6 -19.26 19.29 -10.35
C SER A 6 -18.48 19.76 -9.09
N ALA A 7 -18.61 19.04 -7.97
CA ALA A 7 -17.86 19.30 -6.72
C ALA A 7 -16.54 18.51 -6.61
N ARG A 8 -16.14 17.81 -7.66
CA ARG A 8 -14.92 17.00 -7.68
C ARG A 8 -13.68 17.90 -7.69
N ARG A 9 -12.65 17.51 -6.92
CA ARG A 9 -11.33 18.14 -6.99
C ARG A 9 -10.60 17.63 -8.22
N GLU A 10 -10.08 18.55 -9.02
CA GLU A 10 -9.27 18.23 -10.18
C GLU A 10 -7.85 18.76 -10.01
N LEU A 11 -6.87 17.96 -10.37
CA LEU A 11 -5.46 18.35 -10.36
C LEU A 11 -5.09 18.93 -11.74
N PHE A 12 -4.56 20.14 -11.75
CA PHE A 12 -4.05 20.78 -12.97
C PHE A 12 -2.63 20.25 -13.28
N VAL A 13 -2.51 18.96 -13.57
CA VAL A 13 -1.23 18.31 -13.94
C VAL A 13 -0.89 18.46 -15.42
N ALA A 14 -1.88 18.85 -16.24
CA ALA A 14 -1.76 19.09 -17.67
C ALA A 14 -2.80 20.12 -18.11
N HIS A 15 -2.77 20.49 -19.40
CA HIS A 15 -3.70 21.49 -19.96
C HIS A 15 -5.09 20.93 -20.30
N HIS A 16 -5.36 19.66 -20.02
CA HIS A 16 -6.61 18.97 -20.40
C HIS A 16 -7.90 19.71 -19.94
N LEU A 17 -7.87 20.32 -18.75
CA LEU A 17 -9.01 21.07 -18.19
C LEU A 17 -8.90 22.58 -18.38
N ILE A 18 -7.94 23.06 -19.16
CA ILE A 18 -7.65 24.47 -19.34
C ILE A 18 -7.88 24.83 -20.81
N ASP A 19 -8.87 25.69 -21.06
CA ASP A 19 -9.17 26.18 -22.40
C ASP A 19 -8.18 27.31 -22.81
N ALA A 20 -7.96 28.25 -21.90
CA ALA A 20 -7.00 29.35 -22.09
C ALA A 20 -6.40 29.79 -20.76
N MET A 21 -5.20 30.35 -20.80
CA MET A 21 -4.54 31.01 -19.66
C MET A 21 -4.07 32.39 -20.07
N THR A 22 -4.41 33.41 -19.27
CA THR A 22 -3.92 34.79 -19.42
C THR A 22 -3.24 35.16 -18.12
N ASP A 23 -1.99 35.61 -18.20
CA ASP A 23 -1.16 36.01 -17.05
C ASP A 23 -1.03 34.94 -15.93
N ALA A 24 -1.21 33.68 -16.32
CA ALA A 24 -1.12 32.52 -15.45
C ALA A 24 -0.22 31.42 -16.06
N ARG A 25 0.35 30.55 -15.24
CA ARG A 25 1.13 29.40 -15.68
C ARG A 25 1.00 28.24 -14.70
N LEU A 26 1.07 27.03 -15.21
CA LEU A 26 1.26 25.85 -14.36
C LEU A 26 2.66 25.88 -13.76
N ARG A 27 2.75 25.67 -12.46
CA ARG A 27 4.03 25.60 -11.74
C ARG A 27 4.03 24.39 -10.82
N LEU A 28 4.98 23.49 -11.03
CA LEU A 28 5.30 22.44 -10.08
C LEU A 28 6.02 23.06 -8.86
N HIS A 29 5.45 22.89 -7.69
CA HIS A 29 6.09 23.30 -6.44
C HIS A 29 7.01 22.17 -5.96
N PRO A 30 8.34 22.38 -5.93
CA PRO A 30 9.25 21.36 -5.40
C PRO A 30 8.98 21.14 -3.92
N PRO A 31 9.05 19.87 -3.45
CA PRO A 31 8.93 19.59 -2.03
C PRO A 31 10.10 20.19 -1.25
N GLU A 32 9.81 20.72 -0.09
CA GLU A 32 10.82 21.22 0.85
C GLU A 32 11.22 20.08 1.81
N ARG A 33 12.51 19.75 1.85
CA ARG A 33 13.03 18.77 2.81
C ARG A 33 12.96 19.34 4.22
N LYS A 34 12.32 18.61 5.15
CA LYS A 34 12.21 18.97 6.56
C LYS A 34 13.02 17.98 7.41
N ASN A 35 12.36 17.12 8.14
CA ASN A 35 12.97 16.24 9.12
C ASN A 35 13.13 14.80 8.58
N VAL A 36 14.10 14.07 9.12
CA VAL A 36 14.13 12.62 8.99
C VAL A 36 13.20 12.06 10.05
N VAL A 37 12.10 11.44 9.61
CA VAL A 37 11.06 10.89 10.50
C VAL A 37 11.22 9.38 10.74
N PHE A 38 12.11 8.74 9.99
CA PHE A 38 12.37 7.31 10.08
C PHE A 38 13.83 7.01 9.71
N SER A 39 14.42 6.07 10.43
CA SER A 39 15.68 5.40 10.08
C SER A 39 15.52 3.91 10.35
N ALA A 40 15.95 3.07 9.40
CA ALA A 40 15.90 1.62 9.55
C ALA A 40 16.78 1.17 10.73
N ALA A 41 16.32 0.16 11.47
CA ALA A 41 16.98 -0.39 12.65
C ALA A 41 17.13 -1.91 12.53
N GLU A 42 18.38 -2.38 12.48
CA GLU A 42 18.70 -3.80 12.53
C GLU A 42 18.29 -4.41 13.90
N PRO A 43 17.97 -5.70 13.99
CA PRO A 43 18.05 -6.71 12.90
C PRO A 43 16.75 -6.85 12.10
N LEU A 44 15.65 -6.22 12.50
CA LEU A 44 14.31 -6.41 11.92
C LEU A 44 14.06 -5.54 10.69
N GLU A 45 14.97 -4.65 10.38
CA GLU A 45 14.94 -3.77 9.22
C GLU A 45 16.32 -3.77 8.57
N ASN A 46 16.39 -3.51 7.26
CA ASN A 46 17.66 -3.52 6.53
C ASN A 46 17.65 -2.55 5.34
N ALA A 47 18.67 -2.62 4.50
CA ALA A 47 18.81 -1.77 3.31
C ALA A 47 17.64 -1.91 2.29
N CYS A 48 16.83 -2.96 2.40
CA CYS A 48 15.65 -3.17 1.57
C CYS A 48 14.34 -2.74 2.27
N THR A 49 14.41 -2.16 3.46
CA THR A 49 13.26 -1.53 4.13
C THR A 49 12.69 -0.43 3.23
N GLY A 50 11.37 -0.42 3.05
CA GLY A 50 10.74 0.52 2.14
C GLY A 50 9.26 0.26 1.91
N CYS A 51 8.76 0.72 0.75
CA CYS A 51 7.35 0.56 0.37
C CYS A 51 6.39 1.14 1.41
N PHE A 52 6.68 2.39 1.82
CA PHE A 52 5.90 3.09 2.83
C PHE A 52 4.50 3.44 2.33
N ASN A 53 3.50 3.09 3.13
CA ASN A 53 2.11 3.45 2.94
C ASN A 53 1.63 4.24 4.17
N VAL A 54 1.24 5.49 3.96
CA VAL A 54 0.85 6.41 5.04
C VAL A 54 -0.67 6.50 5.10
N VAL A 55 -1.22 6.25 6.28
CA VAL A 55 -2.66 6.30 6.54
C VAL A 55 -2.92 7.22 7.72
N GLN A 56 -3.86 8.15 7.58
CA GLN A 56 -4.35 8.98 8.68
C GLN A 56 -5.73 8.49 9.12
N HIS A 57 -5.88 8.18 10.40
CA HIS A 57 -7.13 7.75 10.99
C HIS A 57 -7.20 8.14 12.48
N ASN A 58 -8.35 8.69 12.92
CA ASN A 58 -8.63 9.05 14.31
C ASN A 58 -7.51 9.87 14.99
N ASN A 59 -7.05 10.95 14.34
CA ASN A 59 -5.97 11.82 14.80
C ASN A 59 -4.61 11.10 15.00
N ARG A 60 -4.42 9.96 14.36
CA ARG A 60 -3.14 9.24 14.33
C ARG A 60 -2.66 9.10 12.89
N VAL A 61 -1.37 9.13 12.71
CA VAL A 61 -0.70 8.79 11.45
C VAL A 61 -0.05 7.42 11.62
N LEU A 62 -0.40 6.51 10.73
CA LEU A 62 0.10 5.15 10.67
C LEU A 62 0.97 5.02 9.42
N ILE A 63 2.16 4.46 9.55
CA ILE A 63 2.99 4.11 8.39
C ILE A 63 3.17 2.60 8.38
N TYR A 64 2.60 1.97 7.36
CA TYR A 64 2.84 0.56 7.05
C TYR A 64 4.02 0.48 6.09
N TYR A 65 4.93 -0.45 6.33
CA TYR A 65 6.12 -0.56 5.49
C TYR A 65 6.66 -1.99 5.50
N ARG A 66 7.39 -2.33 4.45
CA ARG A 66 8.17 -3.56 4.43
C ARG A 66 9.38 -3.38 5.33
N GLY A 67 9.49 -4.16 6.39
CA GLY A 67 10.58 -4.12 7.34
C GLY A 67 11.78 -4.89 6.81
N TYR A 68 11.80 -6.20 6.97
CA TYR A 68 12.87 -7.06 6.51
C TYR A 68 12.60 -7.58 5.09
N HIS A 69 13.65 -7.60 4.27
CA HIS A 69 13.68 -8.29 2.98
C HIS A 69 15.12 -8.75 2.72
N PRO A 70 15.36 -10.00 2.30
CA PRO A 70 16.70 -10.45 1.95
C PRO A 70 17.35 -9.57 0.88
N VAL A 71 18.63 -9.29 1.04
CA VAL A 71 19.41 -8.44 0.12
C VAL A 71 20.08 -9.31 -0.93
N GLY A 72 20.10 -8.84 -2.20
CA GLY A 72 20.76 -9.49 -3.31
C GLY A 72 19.82 -10.10 -4.35
N PHE A 73 20.41 -10.67 -5.39
CA PHE A 73 19.68 -11.32 -6.47
C PHE A 73 19.58 -12.84 -6.26
N ASP A 74 20.51 -13.43 -5.52
CA ASP A 74 20.52 -14.86 -5.16
C ASP A 74 19.77 -15.06 -3.85
N LEU A 75 18.45 -14.97 -3.93
CA LEU A 75 17.59 -15.11 -2.76
C LEU A 75 17.56 -16.58 -2.30
N PRO A 76 17.72 -16.86 -0.99
CA PRO A 76 17.68 -18.22 -0.47
C PRO A 76 16.28 -18.83 -0.67
N ALA A 77 16.20 -20.16 -0.78
CA ALA A 77 14.91 -20.85 -0.86
C ALA A 77 14.03 -20.48 0.34
N GLY A 78 12.77 -20.15 0.08
CA GLY A 78 11.82 -19.72 1.13
C GLY A 78 12.04 -18.29 1.64
N TRP A 79 12.78 -17.45 0.92
CA TRP A 79 13.02 -16.04 1.28
C TRP A 79 11.72 -15.26 1.55
N GLU A 80 10.63 -15.62 0.87
CA GLU A 80 9.32 -15.00 1.06
C GLU A 80 8.84 -15.08 2.51
N GLN A 81 9.23 -16.15 3.23
CA GLN A 81 8.83 -16.38 4.62
C GLN A 81 9.55 -15.43 5.61
N SER A 82 10.64 -14.83 5.22
CA SER A 82 11.37 -13.87 6.06
C SER A 82 10.85 -12.44 5.98
N GLN A 83 10.05 -12.12 4.98
CA GLN A 83 9.53 -10.77 4.77
C GLN A 83 8.53 -10.36 5.84
N THR A 84 8.53 -9.08 6.19
CA THR A 84 7.66 -8.54 7.23
C THR A 84 6.96 -7.26 6.77
N ALA A 85 5.70 -7.13 7.19
CA ALA A 85 4.99 -5.85 7.21
C ALA A 85 5.07 -5.28 8.62
N ASN A 86 5.57 -4.08 8.75
CA ASN A 86 5.82 -3.39 10.01
C ASN A 86 4.97 -2.12 10.11
N LEU A 87 4.82 -1.61 11.34
CA LEU A 87 4.05 -0.41 11.64
C LEU A 87 4.88 0.63 12.39
N LEU A 88 4.74 1.89 11.98
CA LEU A 88 5.05 3.05 12.82
C LEU A 88 3.77 3.79 13.15
N THR A 89 3.74 4.42 14.32
CA THR A 89 2.62 5.24 14.75
C THR A 89 3.09 6.63 15.16
N SER A 90 2.25 7.64 14.91
CA SER A 90 2.51 9.02 15.32
C SER A 90 1.21 9.74 15.66
N ALA A 91 1.26 10.64 16.64
CA ALA A 91 0.16 11.54 16.97
C ALA A 91 0.21 12.86 16.18
N ASP A 92 1.37 13.25 15.65
CA ASP A 92 1.60 14.54 15.02
C ASP A 92 2.11 14.45 13.55
N GLY A 93 2.43 13.23 13.08
CA GLY A 93 2.98 12.98 11.73
C GLY A 93 4.47 13.36 11.61
N ILE A 94 5.15 13.68 12.69
CA ILE A 94 6.56 14.08 12.74
C ILE A 94 7.37 13.13 13.62
N HIS A 95 6.85 12.81 14.82
CA HIS A 95 7.50 11.93 15.78
C HIS A 95 6.87 10.55 15.70
N PHE A 96 7.61 9.60 15.14
CA PHE A 96 7.14 8.22 14.92
C PHE A 96 7.79 7.27 15.91
N GLU A 97 6.99 6.33 16.38
CA GLU A 97 7.37 5.27 17.29
C GLU A 97 7.14 3.89 16.66
N ARG A 98 7.96 2.91 17.06
CA ARG A 98 7.75 1.48 16.78
C ARG A 98 6.96 0.88 17.93
N PRO A 99 5.65 0.65 17.79
CA PRO A 99 4.87 0.07 18.87
C PRO A 99 5.27 -1.39 19.11
N SER A 100 5.31 -1.83 20.35
CA SER A 100 5.42 -3.25 20.69
C SER A 100 4.03 -3.91 20.48
N LEU A 101 3.87 -4.68 19.42
CA LEU A 101 2.58 -5.25 19.03
C LEU A 101 2.33 -6.63 19.62
N GLY A 102 3.38 -7.41 19.92
CA GLY A 102 3.27 -8.76 20.46
C GLY A 102 2.71 -9.79 19.47
N LEU A 103 2.56 -9.46 18.18
CA LEU A 103 1.85 -10.28 17.21
C LEU A 103 2.75 -11.38 16.59
N VAL A 104 3.96 -11.00 16.22
CA VAL A 104 4.88 -11.86 15.49
C VAL A 104 6.16 -12.07 16.29
N GLU A 105 6.61 -13.32 16.39
CA GLU A 105 7.92 -13.64 16.98
C GLU A 105 9.01 -13.45 15.91
N ALA A 106 10.04 -12.67 16.27
CA ALA A 106 11.23 -12.46 15.46
C ALA A 106 12.45 -12.33 16.37
N ASP A 107 13.54 -12.98 16.01
CA ASP A 107 14.79 -13.03 16.79
C ASP A 107 14.60 -13.39 18.27
N GLY A 108 13.67 -14.31 18.55
CA GLY A 108 13.38 -14.82 19.91
C GLY A 108 12.55 -13.84 20.76
N SER A 109 11.98 -12.78 20.17
CA SER A 109 11.18 -11.79 20.88
C SER A 109 9.89 -11.47 20.13
N ARG A 110 8.84 -11.11 20.87
CA ARG A 110 7.62 -10.49 20.36
C ARG A 110 7.56 -8.98 20.65
N ASP A 111 8.59 -8.44 21.26
CA ASP A 111 8.71 -7.00 21.50
C ASP A 111 9.19 -6.32 20.21
N ASN A 112 8.28 -6.21 19.25
CA ASN A 112 8.54 -5.64 17.94
C ASN A 112 7.25 -5.08 17.32
N ASN A 113 7.40 -4.36 16.22
CA ASN A 113 6.32 -3.69 15.49
C ASN A 113 5.88 -4.43 14.21
N ILE A 114 6.10 -5.74 14.15
CA ILE A 114 5.73 -6.57 13.01
C ILE A 114 4.24 -6.93 13.08
N LEU A 115 3.51 -6.62 12.02
CA LEU A 115 2.09 -6.96 11.85
C LEU A 115 1.92 -8.36 11.25
N LEU A 116 2.66 -8.64 10.18
CA LEU A 116 2.56 -9.86 9.40
C LEU A 116 3.95 -10.32 8.95
N ARG A 117 4.11 -11.63 8.79
CA ARG A 117 5.32 -12.26 8.26
C ARG A 117 4.98 -13.19 7.10
N GLY A 118 5.92 -13.38 6.19
CA GLY A 118 5.77 -14.22 5.02
C GLY A 118 5.49 -13.40 3.76
N TYR A 119 5.11 -14.07 2.67
CA TYR A 119 4.91 -13.44 1.36
C TYR A 119 3.89 -12.27 1.40
N VAL A 120 2.93 -12.34 2.30
CA VAL A 120 1.92 -11.29 2.49
C VAL A 120 2.48 -10.02 3.14
N GLY A 121 3.62 -10.11 3.82
CA GLY A 121 4.34 -8.96 4.35
C GLY A 121 5.06 -8.14 3.26
N HIS A 122 5.18 -8.68 2.06
CA HIS A 122 5.80 -7.97 0.95
C HIS A 122 4.88 -6.87 0.42
N ASN A 123 5.35 -5.64 0.50
CA ASN A 123 4.65 -4.45 -0.02
C ASN A 123 3.19 -4.33 0.47
N PHE A 124 2.96 -4.66 1.76
CA PHE A 124 1.65 -4.59 2.38
C PHE A 124 1.11 -3.15 2.33
N CYS A 125 -0.01 -2.96 1.66
CA CYS A 125 -0.58 -1.64 1.41
C CYS A 125 -2.01 -1.56 1.92
N VAL A 126 -2.29 -0.51 2.68
CA VAL A 126 -3.52 -0.33 3.47
C VAL A 126 -4.32 0.87 2.96
N CYS A 127 -5.63 0.74 2.94
CA CYS A 127 -6.56 1.86 2.81
C CYS A 127 -7.59 1.86 3.94
N VAL A 128 -8.23 3.01 4.15
CA VAL A 128 -9.35 3.16 5.09
C VAL A 128 -10.61 3.43 4.30
N ASP A 129 -11.65 2.67 4.57
CA ASP A 129 -12.99 2.93 4.06
C ASP A 129 -13.85 3.50 5.20
N PRO A 130 -14.16 4.81 5.19
CA PRO A 130 -14.98 5.43 6.21
C PRO A 130 -16.44 4.95 6.21
N GLN A 131 -16.89 4.27 5.16
CA GLN A 131 -18.24 3.74 5.01
C GLN A 131 -18.36 2.26 5.40
N ALA A 132 -17.22 1.54 5.47
CA ALA A 132 -17.23 0.14 5.89
C ALA A 132 -17.69 -0.03 7.35
N PRO A 133 -18.28 -1.17 7.70
CA PRO A 133 -18.54 -1.53 9.10
C PRO A 133 -17.26 -1.38 9.95
N PRO A 134 -17.37 -1.03 11.24
CA PRO A 134 -16.22 -0.83 12.11
C PRO A 134 -15.24 -2.01 12.09
N GLU A 135 -15.75 -3.24 12.01
CA GLU A 135 -14.97 -4.50 12.01
C GLU A 135 -14.09 -4.66 10.75
N GLN A 136 -14.40 -3.89 9.71
CA GLN A 136 -13.72 -3.94 8.40
C GLN A 136 -13.25 -2.56 7.94
N ARG A 137 -13.09 -1.63 8.85
CA ARG A 137 -12.71 -0.23 8.58
C ARG A 137 -11.45 -0.08 7.76
N PHE A 138 -10.47 -0.95 8.01
CA PHE A 138 -9.23 -0.99 7.26
C PHE A 138 -9.27 -2.16 6.28
N LYS A 139 -8.79 -1.92 5.08
CA LYS A 139 -8.58 -2.92 4.03
C LYS A 139 -7.13 -2.89 3.60
N ALA A 140 -6.58 -4.04 3.23
CA ALA A 140 -5.21 -4.13 2.77
C ALA A 140 -5.02 -5.23 1.74
N VAL A 141 -3.91 -5.13 1.00
CA VAL A 141 -3.40 -6.19 0.14
C VAL A 141 -1.91 -6.39 0.38
N GLY A 142 -1.45 -7.63 0.24
CA GLY A 142 -0.04 -7.99 0.31
C GLY A 142 0.25 -9.22 -0.55
N GLY A 143 1.43 -9.25 -1.17
CA GLY A 143 1.85 -10.35 -2.03
C GLY A 143 3.23 -10.10 -2.62
N SER A 144 3.95 -11.15 -2.99
CA SER A 144 5.37 -11.08 -3.38
C SER A 144 5.68 -11.57 -4.79
N SER A 145 4.75 -12.22 -5.47
CA SER A 145 5.01 -12.82 -6.76
C SER A 145 3.78 -12.83 -7.68
N LYS A 146 3.88 -13.54 -8.78
CA LYS A 146 2.80 -13.66 -9.76
C LYS A 146 1.60 -14.39 -9.14
N ASN A 147 0.41 -13.79 -9.26
CA ASN A 147 -0.88 -14.38 -8.86
C ASN A 147 -0.98 -14.80 -7.37
N ASN A 148 -0.28 -14.12 -6.47
CA ASN A 148 -0.35 -14.42 -5.03
C ASN A 148 -0.74 -13.21 -4.18
N LEU A 149 -1.55 -12.29 -4.69
CA LEU A 149 -2.04 -11.16 -3.93
C LEU A 149 -3.14 -11.60 -2.96
N GLN A 150 -2.93 -11.40 -1.67
CA GLN A 150 -3.91 -11.68 -0.61
C GLN A 150 -4.56 -10.39 -0.12
N GLY A 151 -5.89 -10.42 0.05
CA GLY A 151 -6.66 -9.34 0.64
C GLY A 151 -6.89 -9.54 2.13
N PHE A 152 -7.00 -8.43 2.88
CA PHE A 152 -7.20 -8.40 4.32
C PHE A 152 -8.19 -7.32 4.73
N SER A 153 -8.86 -7.53 5.88
CA SER A 153 -9.63 -6.52 6.60
C SER A 153 -9.20 -6.44 8.06
N SER A 154 -9.43 -5.27 8.67
CA SER A 154 -9.09 -5.02 10.07
C SER A 154 -10.02 -3.96 10.67
N PRO A 155 -10.40 -4.06 11.97
CA PRO A 155 -11.12 -3.02 12.68
C PRO A 155 -10.21 -1.83 13.09
N ASP A 156 -8.94 -2.08 13.32
CA ASP A 156 -8.02 -1.18 14.02
C ASP A 156 -6.71 -0.89 13.26
N GLY A 157 -6.48 -1.59 12.13
CA GLY A 157 -5.24 -1.51 11.35
C GLY A 157 -4.08 -2.27 11.96
N LEU A 158 -4.30 -3.04 13.03
CA LEU A 158 -3.30 -3.83 13.74
C LEU A 158 -3.51 -5.33 13.56
N GLN A 159 -4.74 -5.80 13.82
CA GLN A 159 -5.10 -7.20 13.68
C GLN A 159 -5.78 -7.42 12.33
N TRP A 160 -5.20 -8.26 11.49
CA TRP A 160 -5.60 -8.46 10.11
C TRP A 160 -6.19 -9.85 9.89
N THR A 161 -7.37 -9.89 9.28
CA THR A 161 -8.04 -11.14 8.89
C THR A 161 -8.07 -11.21 7.37
N PRO A 162 -7.66 -12.33 6.75
CA PRO A 162 -7.83 -12.54 5.33
C PRO A 162 -9.32 -12.41 4.91
N VAL A 163 -9.59 -11.78 3.78
CA VAL A 163 -10.95 -11.65 3.24
C VAL A 163 -11.38 -12.89 2.43
N SER A 164 -10.44 -13.77 2.11
CA SER A 164 -10.66 -15.03 1.38
C SER A 164 -9.71 -16.12 1.88
N GLU A 165 -10.02 -17.40 1.64
CA GLU A 165 -9.16 -18.52 2.03
C GLU A 165 -7.84 -18.60 1.26
N GLY A 166 -7.72 -17.90 0.13
CA GLY A 166 -6.53 -17.89 -0.72
C GLY A 166 -6.30 -16.54 -1.35
N PRO A 167 -5.33 -16.46 -2.27
CA PRO A 167 -5.09 -15.24 -3.03
C PRO A 167 -6.34 -14.75 -3.75
N LEU A 168 -6.42 -13.45 -3.96
CA LEU A 168 -7.47 -12.83 -4.77
C LEU A 168 -7.41 -13.36 -6.21
N ASP A 169 -8.58 -13.56 -6.83
CA ASP A 169 -8.67 -14.04 -8.22
C ASP A 169 -8.35 -12.90 -9.22
N ILE A 170 -7.08 -12.53 -9.24
CA ILE A 170 -6.53 -11.50 -10.12
C ILE A 170 -5.17 -11.95 -10.66
N SER A 171 -4.96 -11.72 -11.94
CA SER A 171 -3.65 -11.94 -12.58
C SER A 171 -2.81 -10.67 -12.51
N GLY A 172 -1.52 -10.83 -12.18
CA GLY A 172 -0.59 -9.70 -12.12
C GLY A 172 0.78 -10.09 -11.62
N ALA A 173 1.67 -9.11 -11.52
CA ALA A 173 3.03 -9.24 -11.01
C ALA A 173 3.15 -8.41 -9.71
N PHE A 174 2.81 -9.02 -8.59
CA PHE A 174 2.54 -8.35 -7.32
C PHE A 174 3.76 -8.07 -6.43
N ASP A 175 4.95 -8.28 -6.92
CA ASP A 175 6.23 -7.94 -6.24
C ASP A 175 6.56 -6.44 -6.28
N SER A 176 5.56 -5.60 -6.53
CA SER A 176 5.61 -4.13 -6.40
C SER A 176 4.50 -3.66 -5.45
N VAL A 177 4.45 -2.37 -5.16
CA VAL A 177 3.36 -1.83 -4.35
C VAL A 177 2.04 -1.96 -5.11
N ASN A 178 1.07 -2.64 -4.51
CA ASN A 178 -0.29 -2.78 -5.00
C ASN A 178 -1.18 -1.88 -4.16
N VAL A 179 -1.90 -0.96 -4.79
CA VAL A 179 -2.57 0.13 -4.08
C VAL A 179 -4.08 -0.06 -4.08
N PRO A 180 -4.66 -0.55 -2.97
CA PRO A 180 -6.10 -0.55 -2.77
C PRO A 180 -6.56 0.85 -2.35
N LEU A 181 -7.74 1.25 -2.80
CA LEU A 181 -8.40 2.46 -2.33
C LEU A 181 -9.93 2.31 -2.40
N TRP A 182 -10.63 3.00 -1.54
CA TRP A 182 -12.06 3.23 -1.70
C TRP A 182 -12.30 4.42 -2.63
N ASP A 183 -13.04 4.21 -3.70
CA ASP A 183 -13.46 5.25 -4.64
C ASP A 183 -14.89 5.71 -4.29
N PRO A 184 -15.05 6.84 -3.57
CA PRO A 184 -16.38 7.28 -3.12
C PRO A 184 -17.27 7.77 -4.27
N HIS A 185 -16.70 8.06 -5.45
CA HIS A 185 -17.47 8.47 -6.62
C HIS A 185 -18.05 7.27 -7.36
N ALA A 186 -17.29 6.18 -7.43
CA ALA A 186 -17.74 4.93 -8.04
C ALA A 186 -18.51 4.05 -7.05
N GLY A 187 -18.36 4.29 -5.73
CA GLY A 187 -18.94 3.47 -4.67
C GLY A 187 -18.36 2.06 -4.61
N CYS A 188 -17.09 1.90 -4.96
CA CYS A 188 -16.43 0.61 -4.98
C CYS A 188 -14.95 0.72 -4.57
N TYR A 189 -14.34 -0.41 -4.24
CA TYR A 189 -12.89 -0.47 -4.11
C TYR A 189 -12.24 -0.50 -5.49
N ARG A 190 -11.10 0.16 -5.60
CA ARG A 190 -10.23 0.12 -6.76
C ARG A 190 -8.85 -0.35 -6.33
N LEU A 191 -8.28 -1.26 -7.09
CA LEU A 191 -6.91 -1.74 -6.91
C LEU A 191 -6.09 -1.36 -8.13
N PHE A 192 -4.96 -0.69 -7.89
CA PHE A 192 -3.92 -0.49 -8.90
C PHE A 192 -2.79 -1.47 -8.65
N SER A 193 -2.42 -2.24 -9.66
CA SER A 193 -1.36 -3.23 -9.57
C SER A 193 -0.55 -3.29 -10.85
N ARG A 194 0.62 -3.92 -10.76
CA ARG A 194 1.49 -4.12 -11.92
C ARG A 194 1.09 -5.39 -12.67
N TYR A 195 1.16 -5.32 -14.00
CA TYR A 195 1.22 -6.50 -14.84
C TYR A 195 2.41 -6.40 -15.79
N LEU A 196 2.79 -7.50 -16.41
CA LEU A 196 3.81 -7.54 -17.43
C LEU A 196 3.12 -7.69 -18.78
N ASP A 197 3.29 -6.69 -19.64
CA ASP A 197 2.82 -6.76 -21.02
C ASP A 197 3.86 -7.53 -21.85
N GLU A 198 3.52 -8.75 -22.18
CA GLU A 198 4.37 -9.65 -22.97
C GLU A 198 4.11 -9.57 -24.47
N THR A 199 3.21 -8.70 -24.94
CA THR A 199 2.87 -8.58 -26.36
C THR A 199 4.05 -8.22 -27.26
N THR A 200 5.04 -7.52 -26.69
CA THR A 200 6.30 -7.18 -27.36
C THR A 200 7.41 -8.22 -27.19
N GLY A 201 7.17 -9.30 -26.44
CA GLY A 201 8.16 -10.32 -26.09
C GLY A 201 9.22 -9.88 -25.06
N THR A 202 9.10 -8.69 -24.47
CA THR A 202 10.11 -8.12 -23.55
C THR A 202 9.60 -7.94 -22.13
N GLY A 203 8.34 -8.24 -21.85
CA GLY A 203 7.76 -8.10 -20.51
C GLY A 203 7.75 -6.66 -19.99
N ILE A 204 7.14 -5.74 -20.75
CA ILE A 204 7.05 -4.33 -20.35
C ILE A 204 6.22 -4.22 -19.06
N ARG A 205 6.77 -3.52 -18.05
CA ARG A 205 6.05 -3.22 -16.81
C ARG A 205 4.97 -2.19 -17.08
N ALA A 206 3.71 -2.57 -16.86
CA ALA A 206 2.55 -1.71 -17.02
C ALA A 206 1.68 -1.75 -15.77
N ILE A 207 0.73 -0.83 -15.65
CA ILE A 207 -0.20 -0.73 -14.54
C ILE A 207 -1.59 -1.08 -15.03
N GLN A 208 -2.26 -1.94 -14.29
CA GLN A 208 -3.68 -2.26 -14.46
C GLN A 208 -4.48 -1.72 -13.28
N SER A 209 -5.77 -1.52 -13.49
CA SER A 209 -6.71 -1.27 -12.40
C SER A 209 -7.90 -2.21 -12.51
N CYS A 210 -8.39 -2.63 -11.37
CA CYS A 210 -9.59 -3.44 -11.24
C CYS A 210 -10.47 -2.90 -10.12
N THR A 211 -11.72 -3.31 -10.08
CA THR A 211 -12.71 -2.86 -9.11
C THR A 211 -13.31 -4.04 -8.34
N SER A 212 -13.83 -3.76 -7.15
CA SER A 212 -14.50 -4.73 -6.29
C SER A 212 -15.50 -4.02 -5.39
N ASP A 213 -16.59 -4.67 -5.06
CA ASP A 213 -17.59 -4.12 -4.14
C ASP A 213 -17.18 -4.28 -2.67
N ASP A 214 -16.36 -5.29 -2.35
CA ASP A 214 -16.01 -5.64 -0.97
C ASP A 214 -14.53 -6.03 -0.76
N LEU A 215 -13.72 -5.98 -1.81
CA LEU A 215 -12.33 -6.42 -1.89
C LEU A 215 -12.11 -7.96 -1.82
N SER A 216 -13.15 -8.78 -1.64
CA SER A 216 -13.03 -10.25 -1.65
C SER A 216 -13.08 -10.82 -3.08
N LEU A 217 -13.87 -10.20 -3.95
CA LEU A 217 -13.99 -10.51 -5.37
C LEU A 217 -13.53 -9.31 -6.18
N ILE A 218 -12.56 -9.50 -7.05
CA ILE A 218 -12.01 -8.43 -7.88
C ILE A 218 -12.43 -8.66 -9.33
N HIS A 219 -13.06 -7.66 -9.93
CA HIS A 219 -13.45 -7.65 -11.34
C HIS A 219 -12.48 -6.80 -12.15
N ILE A 220 -11.93 -7.38 -13.19
CA ILE A 220 -11.05 -6.70 -14.17
C ILE A 220 -11.88 -6.12 -15.30
#